data_70e5707d905633a44d14072336928ebc
#
_entry.id   70e5707d905633a44d14072336928ebc
#
_cell.length_a   1.000
_cell.length_b   1.000
_cell.length_c   1.000
_cell.angle_alpha   90.00
_cell.angle_beta   90.00
_cell.angle_gamma   90.00
#
_symmetry.space_group_name_H-M   'P 1'
#
loop_
_entity.id
_entity.type
_entity.pdbx_description
1 polymer ?
#
loop_
_entity_poly.entity_id
_entity_poly.type
_entity_poly.pdbx_seq_one_letter_code
_entity_poly.pdbx_strand_id
1 'polypeptide(L)'
;NVTASRDGRIFASVHGMRRGSAQLIEIQPGQNNWQPFPNAEWNGKPGSGKNVLNSAHGVAIDSQDRLWVIDHGNWMPNDAKPTRPKLVAFDINTRELVYRYDFPESATGTIMQDLAVDGERGFVYIADCGSNPAIVVVDTNNNTSRRFENHPSLQAENVDAIVEGEKLLFPNSEGKMQPARVPVNPITLSADGDTLYFGAMNGETWYSASAKSFREGASDYPSGTLRDRTIGAAIK
;
A
#
# COMPACT_ATOMS: atom_id res chain seq x y z
N ASN A 1 -1.07 4.09 7.64
CA ASN A 1 0.37 4.23 7.36
C ASN A 1 0.85 5.65 7.65
N VAL A 2 2.18 5.80 7.83
CA VAL A 2 2.83 7.07 8.15
C VAL A 2 4.17 7.15 7.44
N THR A 3 4.54 8.36 7.00
CA THR A 3 5.86 8.66 6.44
C THR A 3 6.28 10.07 6.88
N ALA A 4 7.58 10.38 6.79
CA ALA A 4 8.11 11.67 7.15
C ALA A 4 8.99 12.24 6.03
N SER A 5 8.90 13.53 5.80
CA SER A 5 9.78 14.26 4.90
C SER A 5 11.12 14.59 5.55
N ARG A 6 12.09 14.98 4.73
CA ARG A 6 13.44 15.37 5.22
C ARG A 6 13.42 16.58 6.14
N ASP A 7 12.45 17.47 5.97
CA ASP A 7 12.26 18.67 6.81
C ASP A 7 11.41 18.39 8.08
N GLY A 8 11.06 17.12 8.33
CA GLY A 8 10.39 16.66 9.55
C GLY A 8 8.87 16.78 9.55
N ARG A 9 8.23 17.09 8.41
CA ARG A 9 6.77 16.99 8.29
C ARG A 9 6.36 15.53 8.30
N ILE A 10 5.27 15.21 8.97
CA ILE A 10 4.71 13.86 9.05
C ILE A 10 3.43 13.80 8.24
N PHE A 11 3.32 12.80 7.38
CA PHE A 11 2.12 12.51 6.60
C PHE A 11 1.56 11.16 7.01
N ALA A 12 0.25 11.11 7.25
CA ALA A 12 -0.40 9.88 7.67
C ALA A 12 -1.74 9.67 6.96
N SER A 13 -1.98 8.45 6.51
CA SER A 13 -3.29 8.01 6.06
C SER A 13 -4.15 7.59 7.25
N VAL A 14 -5.41 8.01 7.24
CA VAL A 14 -6.39 7.65 8.27
C VAL A 14 -7.19 6.45 7.77
N HIS A 15 -7.05 5.33 8.47
CA HIS A 15 -7.66 4.06 8.08
C HIS A 15 -9.18 4.15 7.99
N GLY A 16 -9.76 3.53 6.95
CA GLY A 16 -11.18 3.59 6.66
C GLY A 16 -12.11 3.14 7.80
N MET A 17 -11.65 2.25 8.69
CA MET A 17 -12.41 1.87 9.90
C MET A 17 -12.42 2.96 10.99
N ARG A 18 -11.55 3.93 10.90
CA ARG A 18 -11.44 5.08 11.81
C ARG A 18 -11.72 6.39 11.08
N ARG A 19 -12.70 6.39 10.19
CA ARG A 19 -13.04 7.56 9.38
C ARG A 19 -13.28 8.79 10.27
N GLY A 20 -12.43 9.78 10.04
CA GLY A 20 -12.51 11.10 10.64
C GLY A 20 -12.93 12.14 9.59
N SER A 21 -12.55 13.38 9.83
CA SER A 21 -12.78 14.50 8.90
C SER A 21 -11.76 14.55 7.75
N ALA A 22 -10.74 13.67 7.73
CA ALA A 22 -9.76 13.60 6.68
C ALA A 22 -9.30 12.13 6.43
N GLN A 23 -8.85 11.85 5.21
CA GLN A 23 -8.30 10.57 4.78
C GLN A 23 -6.76 10.58 4.81
N LEU A 24 -6.19 11.76 4.57
CA LEU A 24 -4.75 11.99 4.53
C LEU A 24 -4.47 13.31 5.26
N ILE A 25 -3.54 13.25 6.20
CA ILE A 25 -3.23 14.37 7.08
C ILE A 25 -1.74 14.69 7.04
N GLU A 26 -1.42 15.93 7.35
CA GLU A 26 -0.07 16.44 7.57
C GLU A 26 0.04 17.04 8.96
N ILE A 27 1.19 16.77 9.62
CA ILE A 27 1.58 17.36 10.89
C ILE A 27 2.89 18.09 10.66
N GLN A 28 2.93 19.39 10.96
CA GLN A 28 4.14 20.22 10.86
C GLN A 28 5.10 19.95 12.02
N PRO A 29 6.42 20.10 11.80
CA PRO A 29 7.41 19.95 12.87
C PRO A 29 7.08 20.80 14.09
N GLY A 30 7.14 20.18 15.27
CA GLY A 30 6.87 20.87 16.55
C GLY A 30 5.39 21.21 16.80
N GLN A 31 4.47 20.80 15.94
CA GLN A 31 3.04 20.99 16.16
C GLN A 31 2.36 19.69 16.61
N ASN A 32 1.32 19.84 17.44
CA ASN A 32 0.47 18.72 17.90
C ASN A 32 -0.88 18.63 17.17
N ASN A 33 -1.12 19.55 16.23
CA ASN A 33 -2.32 19.57 15.40
C ASN A 33 -1.98 19.12 13.98
N TRP A 34 -2.97 18.53 13.33
CA TRP A 34 -2.88 18.10 11.94
C TRP A 34 -3.77 18.96 11.03
N GLN A 35 -3.48 18.91 9.75
CA GLN A 35 -4.30 19.51 8.70
C GLN A 35 -4.53 18.52 7.55
N PRO A 36 -5.64 18.63 6.79
CA PRO A 36 -5.87 17.80 5.61
C PRO A 36 -4.78 18.04 4.54
N PHE A 37 -4.27 16.97 3.96
CA PHE A 37 -3.31 17.05 2.88
C PHE A 37 -3.88 16.36 1.62
N PRO A 38 -3.70 16.89 0.40
CA PRO A 38 -3.11 18.19 0.09
C PRO A 38 -4.05 19.36 0.44
N ASN A 39 -5.37 19.11 0.50
CA ASN A 39 -6.40 20.10 0.80
C ASN A 39 -7.71 19.42 1.22
N ALA A 40 -8.74 20.21 1.52
CA ALA A 40 -10.05 19.72 1.95
C ALA A 40 -10.82 19.00 0.81
N GLU A 41 -10.62 19.37 -0.46
CA GLU A 41 -11.29 18.72 -1.60
C GLU A 41 -10.90 17.24 -1.70
N TRP A 42 -9.61 16.95 -1.66
CA TRP A 42 -9.08 15.56 -1.70
C TRP A 42 -9.52 14.73 -0.49
N ASN A 43 -9.82 15.40 0.62
CA ASN A 43 -10.31 14.81 1.87
C ASN A 43 -11.83 14.88 2.02
N GLY A 44 -12.55 15.13 0.95
CA GLY A 44 -14.00 15.14 0.93
C GLY A 44 -14.65 13.80 1.24
N LYS A 45 -15.99 13.76 1.18
CA LYS A 45 -16.74 12.52 1.43
C LYS A 45 -16.36 11.45 0.39
N PRO A 46 -15.96 10.22 0.80
CA PRO A 46 -15.68 9.14 -0.12
C PRO A 46 -16.79 8.93 -1.16
N GLY A 47 -16.41 8.76 -2.41
CA GLY A 47 -17.34 8.61 -3.54
C GLY A 47 -17.98 9.90 -4.04
N SER A 48 -17.68 11.07 -3.46
CA SER A 48 -18.31 12.34 -3.85
C SER A 48 -17.67 12.99 -5.09
N GLY A 49 -16.49 12.56 -5.51
CA GLY A 49 -15.83 13.18 -6.65
C GLY A 49 -14.60 12.42 -7.15
N LYS A 50 -14.12 12.84 -8.31
CA LYS A 50 -12.94 12.28 -8.95
C LYS A 50 -11.67 12.55 -8.12
N ASN A 51 -11.55 13.76 -7.57
CA ASN A 51 -10.41 14.23 -6.78
C ASN A 51 -10.69 14.07 -5.28
N VAL A 52 -11.15 12.90 -4.88
CA VAL A 52 -11.40 12.55 -3.48
C VAL A 52 -10.70 11.24 -3.17
N LEU A 53 -9.98 11.20 -2.05
CA LEU A 53 -9.47 9.96 -1.48
C LEU A 53 -10.64 9.20 -0.85
N ASN A 54 -10.77 7.93 -1.18
CA ASN A 54 -11.88 7.10 -0.70
C ASN A 54 -11.45 6.23 0.48
N SER A 55 -10.25 5.66 0.37
CA SER A 55 -9.61 4.87 1.42
C SER A 55 -8.10 4.89 1.21
N ALA A 56 -7.46 5.97 1.67
CA ALA A 56 -6.01 6.10 1.61
C ALA A 56 -5.36 5.10 2.57
N HIS A 57 -4.42 4.30 2.07
CA HIS A 57 -3.68 3.30 2.84
C HIS A 57 -2.19 3.58 2.84
N GLY A 58 -1.41 2.90 2.01
CA GLY A 58 0.03 3.09 1.95
C GLY A 58 0.42 4.51 1.55
N VAL A 59 1.42 5.04 2.22
CA VAL A 59 2.02 6.35 1.93
C VAL A 59 3.54 6.26 1.95
N ALA A 60 4.20 6.85 0.97
CA ALA A 60 5.66 6.96 0.91
C ALA A 60 6.09 8.26 0.27
N ILE A 61 7.23 8.81 0.70
CA ILE A 61 7.86 9.98 0.08
C ILE A 61 9.09 9.51 -0.70
N ASP A 62 9.21 9.96 -1.94
CA ASP A 62 10.37 9.67 -2.78
C ASP A 62 11.47 10.74 -2.68
N SER A 63 12.58 10.52 -3.42
CA SER A 63 13.74 11.43 -3.43
C SER A 63 13.45 12.80 -4.06
N GLN A 64 12.32 12.95 -4.74
CA GLN A 64 11.87 14.18 -5.39
C GLN A 64 10.80 14.94 -4.57
N ASP A 65 10.67 14.61 -3.28
CA ASP A 65 9.67 15.20 -2.37
C ASP A 65 8.22 15.03 -2.87
N ARG A 66 7.92 13.89 -3.51
CA ARG A 66 6.55 13.52 -3.88
C ARG A 66 5.99 12.54 -2.85
N LEU A 67 4.83 12.87 -2.29
CA LEU A 67 4.06 11.97 -1.45
C LEU A 67 3.18 11.08 -2.32
N TRP A 68 3.52 9.81 -2.37
CA TRP A 68 2.76 8.76 -3.03
C TRP A 68 1.71 8.19 -2.08
N VAL A 69 0.52 7.98 -2.58
CA VAL A 69 -0.61 7.47 -1.80
C VAL A 69 -1.34 6.42 -2.62
N ILE A 70 -1.49 5.22 -2.06
CA ILE A 70 -2.43 4.25 -2.60
C ILE A 70 -3.80 4.46 -1.96
N ASP A 71 -4.78 4.79 -2.78
CA ASP A 71 -6.19 4.82 -2.42
C ASP A 71 -6.84 3.57 -2.99
N HIS A 72 -7.11 2.59 -2.16
CA HIS A 72 -7.66 1.33 -2.65
C HIS A 72 -9.16 1.37 -2.96
N GLY A 73 -9.78 2.54 -2.89
CA GLY A 73 -11.18 2.71 -3.22
C GLY A 73 -12.12 2.36 -2.07
N ASN A 74 -13.17 1.60 -2.34
CA ASN A 74 -14.14 1.23 -1.31
C ASN A 74 -13.58 0.14 -0.42
N TRP A 75 -13.41 0.47 0.85
CA TRP A 75 -13.03 -0.49 1.88
C TRP A 75 -14.22 -1.07 2.63
N MET A 76 -15.24 -0.26 2.88
CA MET A 76 -16.33 -0.66 3.73
C MET A 76 -17.55 -1.12 2.91
N PRO A 77 -18.24 -2.19 3.34
CA PRO A 77 -19.42 -2.72 2.64
C PRO A 77 -20.54 -1.70 2.42
N ASN A 78 -20.57 -0.65 3.25
CA ASN A 78 -21.61 0.40 3.24
C ASN A 78 -21.21 1.64 2.43
N ASP A 79 -20.10 1.59 1.70
CA ASP A 79 -19.73 2.69 0.81
C ASP A 79 -20.74 2.78 -0.34
N ALA A 80 -21.38 3.93 -0.46
CA ALA A 80 -22.59 4.10 -1.26
C ALA A 80 -22.40 3.89 -2.78
N LYS A 81 -21.14 3.92 -3.27
CA LYS A 81 -20.81 3.67 -4.68
C LYS A 81 -19.46 3.01 -4.79
N PRO A 82 -19.31 1.97 -5.63
CA PRO A 82 -18.02 1.41 -5.96
C PRO A 82 -17.09 2.49 -6.50
N THR A 83 -15.91 2.62 -5.92
CA THR A 83 -14.83 3.45 -6.43
C THR A 83 -13.64 2.59 -6.79
N ARG A 84 -12.95 2.95 -7.88
CA ARG A 84 -11.76 2.22 -8.31
C ARG A 84 -10.58 2.58 -7.43
N PRO A 85 -9.66 1.64 -7.19
CA PRO A 85 -8.37 1.97 -6.65
C PRO A 85 -7.64 2.98 -7.55
N LYS A 86 -6.86 3.85 -6.94
CA LYS A 86 -5.97 4.76 -7.65
C LYS A 86 -4.67 4.96 -6.89
N LEU A 87 -3.60 5.17 -7.63
CA LEU A 87 -2.33 5.65 -7.12
C LEU A 87 -2.20 7.11 -7.46
N VAL A 88 -1.91 7.95 -6.47
CA VAL A 88 -1.68 9.37 -6.68
C VAL A 88 -0.36 9.80 -6.07
N ALA A 89 0.26 10.83 -6.63
CA ALA A 89 1.39 11.51 -6.02
C ALA A 89 1.17 13.01 -5.99
N PHE A 90 1.54 13.62 -4.89
CA PHE A 90 1.49 15.06 -4.67
C PHE A 90 2.90 15.58 -4.39
N ASP A 91 3.26 16.70 -4.99
CA ASP A 91 4.40 17.47 -4.52
C ASP A 91 4.11 17.99 -3.11
N ILE A 92 4.97 17.66 -2.14
CA ILE A 92 4.70 18.02 -0.74
C ILE A 92 4.85 19.51 -0.46
N ASN A 93 5.53 20.26 -1.31
CA ASN A 93 5.78 21.70 -1.14
C ASN A 93 4.68 22.54 -1.79
N THR A 94 4.31 22.23 -3.03
CA THR A 94 3.24 22.95 -3.77
C THR A 94 1.85 22.40 -3.45
N ARG A 95 1.75 21.16 -2.94
CA ARG A 95 0.51 20.40 -2.72
C ARG A 95 -0.24 20.06 -4.02
N GLU A 96 0.41 20.21 -5.15
CA GLU A 96 -0.18 19.90 -6.45
C GLU A 96 -0.14 18.40 -6.72
N LEU A 97 -1.17 17.90 -7.41
CA LEU A 97 -1.18 16.56 -7.97
C LEU A 97 -0.17 16.46 -9.11
N VAL A 98 0.85 15.63 -8.97
CA VAL A 98 1.90 15.44 -9.98
C VAL A 98 1.81 14.11 -10.72
N TYR A 99 1.08 13.14 -10.15
CA TYR A 99 0.83 11.86 -10.81
C TYR A 99 -0.51 11.27 -10.40
N ARG A 100 -1.16 10.57 -11.34
CA ARG A 100 -2.36 9.79 -11.09
C ARG A 100 -2.45 8.59 -12.03
N TYR A 101 -2.72 7.44 -11.44
CA TYR A 101 -3.05 6.21 -12.13
C TYR A 101 -4.35 5.63 -11.56
N ASP A 102 -5.38 5.54 -12.38
CA ASP A 102 -6.64 4.88 -12.02
C ASP A 102 -6.54 3.41 -12.47
N PHE A 103 -6.59 2.48 -11.52
CA PHE A 103 -6.51 1.07 -11.82
C PHE A 103 -7.71 0.59 -12.67
N PRO A 104 -7.55 -0.46 -13.48
CA PRO A 104 -8.64 -1.00 -14.28
C PRO A 104 -9.78 -1.51 -13.38
N GLU A 105 -10.97 -1.67 -13.95
CA GLU A 105 -12.16 -2.13 -13.22
C GLU A 105 -11.95 -3.51 -12.57
N SER A 106 -11.16 -4.38 -13.18
CA SER A 106 -10.77 -5.69 -12.65
C SER A 106 -10.02 -5.62 -11.32
N ALA A 107 -9.46 -4.46 -10.96
CA ALA A 107 -8.82 -4.24 -9.65
C ALA A 107 -9.81 -3.88 -8.54
N THR A 108 -11.10 -3.74 -8.84
CA THR A 108 -12.12 -3.49 -7.81
C THR A 108 -12.23 -4.69 -6.87
N GLY A 109 -12.19 -4.43 -5.56
CA GLY A 109 -12.24 -5.49 -4.53
C GLY A 109 -10.88 -6.05 -4.12
N THR A 110 -9.77 -5.58 -4.72
CA THR A 110 -8.42 -5.82 -4.20
C THR A 110 -8.20 -5.03 -2.91
N ILE A 111 -7.20 -5.39 -2.12
CA ILE A 111 -6.83 -4.67 -0.88
C ILE A 111 -5.37 -4.22 -1.02
N MET A 112 -5.17 -3.14 -1.75
CA MET A 112 -3.86 -2.52 -1.94
C MET A 112 -3.48 -1.77 -0.67
N GLN A 113 -2.54 -2.29 0.10
CA GLN A 113 -2.33 -1.90 1.49
C GLN A 113 -1.09 -1.03 1.70
N ASP A 114 0.04 -1.41 1.14
CA ASP A 114 1.31 -0.73 1.34
C ASP A 114 2.06 -0.57 0.02
N LEU A 115 3.06 0.33 -0.01
CA LEU A 115 3.80 0.61 -1.24
C LEU A 115 5.27 0.98 -0.98
N ALA A 116 6.11 0.62 -1.96
CA ALA A 116 7.49 1.07 -2.07
C ALA A 116 7.69 1.78 -3.40
N VAL A 117 8.47 2.86 -3.42
CA VAL A 117 8.62 3.75 -4.58
C VAL A 117 10.06 3.80 -5.07
N ASP A 118 10.26 3.51 -6.34
CA ASP A 118 11.48 3.79 -7.10
C ASP A 118 11.21 5.03 -7.98
N GLY A 119 11.26 6.18 -7.36
CA GLY A 119 10.92 7.46 -8.02
C GLY A 119 11.90 7.85 -9.12
N GLU A 120 13.15 7.38 -9.06
CA GLU A 120 14.17 7.67 -10.07
C GLU A 120 13.93 6.88 -11.35
N ARG A 121 13.52 5.61 -11.22
CA ARG A 121 13.23 4.75 -12.37
C ARG A 121 11.77 4.80 -12.81
N GLY A 122 10.90 5.42 -12.01
CA GLY A 122 9.47 5.56 -12.31
C GLY A 122 8.66 4.29 -12.07
N PHE A 123 8.93 3.57 -10.98
CA PHE A 123 8.17 2.37 -10.61
C PHE A 123 7.63 2.46 -9.19
N VAL A 124 6.42 1.93 -9.01
CA VAL A 124 5.79 1.77 -7.68
C VAL A 124 5.39 0.32 -7.51
N TYR A 125 5.80 -0.27 -6.39
CA TYR A 125 5.49 -1.64 -5.98
C TYR A 125 4.46 -1.60 -4.87
N ILE A 126 3.36 -2.31 -5.03
CA ILE A 126 2.23 -2.26 -4.11
C ILE A 126 1.92 -3.67 -3.61
N ALA A 127 1.83 -3.83 -2.30
CA ALA A 127 1.35 -5.05 -1.69
C ALA A 127 -0.19 -5.08 -1.72
N ASP A 128 -0.74 -6.07 -2.40
CA ASP A 128 -2.17 -6.35 -2.41
C ASP A 128 -2.45 -7.58 -1.55
N CYS A 129 -3.04 -7.36 -0.39
CA CYS A 129 -3.37 -8.39 0.58
C CYS A 129 -4.82 -8.91 0.45
N GLY A 130 -5.45 -8.71 -0.69
CA GLY A 130 -6.80 -9.20 -0.98
C GLY A 130 -6.90 -10.73 -1.08
N SER A 131 -8.04 -11.20 -1.58
CA SER A 131 -8.32 -12.65 -1.70
C SER A 131 -7.38 -13.36 -2.67
N ASN A 132 -6.78 -12.66 -3.60
CA ASN A 132 -5.73 -13.13 -4.49
C ASN A 132 -4.49 -12.26 -4.29
N PRO A 133 -3.62 -12.61 -3.29
CA PRO A 133 -2.50 -11.76 -2.92
C PRO A 133 -1.51 -11.57 -4.05
N ALA A 134 -1.01 -10.34 -4.18
CA ALA A 134 -0.10 -9.98 -5.26
C ALA A 134 0.87 -8.88 -4.86
N ILE A 135 1.98 -8.78 -5.60
CA ILE A 135 2.72 -7.54 -5.75
C ILE A 135 2.25 -6.90 -7.06
N VAL A 136 1.68 -5.71 -6.97
CA VAL A 136 1.26 -4.92 -8.13
C VAL A 136 2.36 -3.92 -8.44
N VAL A 137 2.83 -3.90 -9.68
CA VAL A 137 3.87 -2.98 -10.13
C VAL A 137 3.27 -1.98 -11.10
N VAL A 138 3.41 -0.71 -10.79
CA VAL A 138 3.00 0.40 -11.66
C VAL A 138 4.24 0.97 -12.32
N ASP A 139 4.26 0.97 -13.65
CA ASP A 139 5.22 1.71 -14.47
C ASP A 139 4.63 3.11 -14.74
N THR A 140 5.18 4.11 -14.06
CA THR A 140 4.67 5.48 -14.14
C THR A 140 5.09 6.18 -15.43
N ASN A 141 6.14 5.70 -16.10
CA ASN A 141 6.60 6.26 -17.37
C ASN A 141 5.67 5.87 -18.53
N ASN A 142 5.16 4.63 -18.49
CA ASN A 142 4.25 4.09 -19.50
C ASN A 142 2.77 4.12 -19.07
N ASN A 143 2.51 4.50 -17.82
CA ASN A 143 1.17 4.53 -17.21
C ASN A 143 0.46 3.17 -17.33
N THR A 144 1.15 2.10 -16.94
CA THR A 144 0.66 0.72 -16.97
C THR A 144 0.87 0.04 -15.62
N SER A 145 0.13 -1.04 -15.36
CA SER A 145 0.35 -1.86 -14.18
C SER A 145 0.34 -3.36 -14.50
N ARG A 146 1.00 -4.13 -13.64
CA ARG A 146 1.03 -5.61 -13.70
C ARG A 146 0.87 -6.19 -12.31
N ARG A 147 0.29 -7.38 -12.25
CA ARG A 147 0.13 -8.17 -11.03
C ARG A 147 1.05 -9.38 -11.07
N PHE A 148 1.77 -9.61 -9.99
CA PHE A 148 2.59 -10.80 -9.75
C PHE A 148 1.94 -11.56 -8.60
N GLU A 149 1.33 -12.68 -8.90
CA GLU A 149 0.46 -13.44 -8.01
C GLU A 149 0.78 -14.95 -8.04
N ASN A 150 -0.02 -15.74 -7.33
CA ASN A 150 0.10 -17.21 -7.32
C ASN A 150 1.45 -17.76 -6.81
N HIS A 151 2.12 -17.03 -5.90
CA HIS A 151 3.37 -17.47 -5.30
C HIS A 151 3.21 -17.71 -3.79
N PRO A 152 3.81 -18.80 -3.22
CA PRO A 152 3.69 -19.11 -1.79
C PRO A 152 4.17 -17.99 -0.85
N SER A 153 5.21 -17.22 -1.24
CA SER A 153 5.74 -16.11 -0.45
C SER A 153 4.76 -14.95 -0.26
N LEU A 154 3.69 -14.92 -1.03
CA LEU A 154 2.65 -13.90 -0.92
C LEU A 154 1.54 -14.29 0.06
N GLN A 155 1.49 -15.56 0.46
CA GLN A 155 0.43 -16.10 1.31
C GLN A 155 0.72 -15.86 2.79
N ALA A 156 -0.35 -15.77 3.59
CA ALA A 156 -0.22 -15.77 5.03
C ALA A 156 0.29 -17.12 5.54
N GLU A 157 1.21 -17.08 6.49
CA GLU A 157 1.62 -18.26 7.23
C GLU A 157 0.60 -18.58 8.34
N ASN A 158 0.64 -19.80 8.85
CA ASN A 158 -0.26 -20.19 9.95
C ASN A 158 0.27 -19.69 11.31
N VAL A 159 0.45 -18.39 11.42
CA VAL A 159 0.94 -17.69 12.61
C VAL A 159 -0.11 -16.69 13.07
N ASP A 160 -0.38 -16.66 14.37
CA ASP A 160 -1.33 -15.72 14.94
C ASP A 160 -0.67 -14.36 15.16
N ALA A 161 -1.28 -13.30 14.65
CA ALA A 161 -0.89 -11.94 15.00
C ALA A 161 -1.40 -11.60 16.41
N ILE A 162 -0.49 -11.18 17.28
CA ILE A 162 -0.78 -10.81 18.66
C ILE A 162 -0.64 -9.31 18.82
N VAL A 163 -1.67 -8.65 19.28
CA VAL A 163 -1.70 -7.20 19.55
C VAL A 163 -2.08 -7.01 21.01
N GLU A 164 -1.22 -6.37 21.78
CA GLU A 164 -1.41 -6.14 23.24
C GLU A 164 -1.74 -7.42 24.04
N GLY A 165 -1.16 -8.56 23.63
CA GLY A 165 -1.36 -9.86 24.27
C GLY A 165 -2.58 -10.64 23.76
N GLU A 166 -3.40 -10.06 22.91
CA GLU A 166 -4.61 -10.67 22.35
C GLU A 166 -4.43 -11.06 20.88
N LYS A 167 -5.05 -12.16 20.47
CA LYS A 167 -5.06 -12.56 19.06
C LYS A 167 -5.89 -11.60 18.24
N LEU A 168 -5.32 -11.14 17.11
CA LEU A 168 -6.07 -10.38 16.13
C LEU A 168 -7.07 -11.28 15.42
N LEU A 169 -8.37 -10.95 15.56
CA LEU A 169 -9.45 -11.72 14.99
C LEU A 169 -10.19 -10.90 13.92
N PHE A 170 -10.56 -11.58 12.82
CA PHE A 170 -11.45 -11.02 11.80
C PHE A 170 -12.69 -11.92 11.65
N PRO A 171 -13.85 -11.34 11.27
CA PRO A 171 -15.03 -12.13 10.96
C PRO A 171 -14.82 -12.89 9.64
N ASN A 172 -15.21 -14.16 9.60
CA ASN A 172 -15.32 -14.91 8.36
C ASN A 172 -16.61 -14.54 7.60
N SER A 173 -16.89 -15.20 6.48
CA SER A 173 -18.11 -14.97 5.68
C SER A 173 -19.43 -15.21 6.44
N GLU A 174 -19.40 -15.98 7.52
CA GLU A 174 -20.55 -16.26 8.40
C GLU A 174 -20.61 -15.29 9.60
N GLY A 175 -19.68 -14.33 9.68
CA GLY A 175 -19.58 -13.39 10.80
C GLY A 175 -18.92 -13.96 12.06
N LYS A 176 -18.43 -15.20 12.04
CA LYS A 176 -17.72 -15.81 13.15
C LYS A 176 -16.29 -15.30 13.21
N MET A 177 -15.88 -14.83 14.39
CA MET A 177 -14.52 -14.36 14.63
C MET A 177 -13.52 -15.52 14.55
N GLN A 178 -12.46 -15.33 13.78
CA GLN A 178 -11.35 -16.28 13.61
C GLN A 178 -10.02 -15.55 13.57
N PRO A 179 -8.88 -16.21 13.85
CA PRO A 179 -7.58 -15.59 13.75
C PRO A 179 -7.36 -14.97 12.37
N ALA A 180 -6.92 -13.71 12.35
CA ALA A 180 -6.58 -13.03 11.11
C ALA A 180 -5.53 -13.82 10.33
N ARG A 181 -5.65 -13.81 9.02
CA ARG A 181 -4.66 -14.40 8.09
C ARG A 181 -4.47 -13.40 6.95
N VAL A 182 -3.65 -12.40 7.22
CA VAL A 182 -3.36 -11.34 6.26
C VAL A 182 -2.10 -11.70 5.48
N PRO A 183 -2.20 -11.85 4.16
CA PRO A 183 -1.08 -12.21 3.29
C PRO A 183 -0.08 -11.05 3.12
N VAL A 184 0.60 -10.98 1.98
CA VAL A 184 1.59 -9.93 1.70
C VAL A 184 1.02 -8.55 2.01
N ASN A 185 1.72 -7.81 2.91
CA ASN A 185 1.28 -6.50 3.36
C ASN A 185 2.48 -5.54 3.48
N PRO A 186 3.48 -5.78 4.35
CA PRO A 186 4.65 -4.92 4.37
C PRO A 186 5.49 -5.13 3.10
N ILE A 187 5.91 -4.02 2.52
CA ILE A 187 6.77 -3.99 1.33
C ILE A 187 7.73 -2.80 1.43
N THR A 188 8.99 -3.00 1.07
CA THR A 188 9.97 -1.92 1.01
C THR A 188 11.04 -2.21 -0.04
N LEU A 189 11.78 -1.16 -0.43
CA LEU A 189 12.84 -1.23 -1.42
C LEU A 189 14.18 -0.91 -0.76
N SER A 190 15.25 -1.56 -1.21
CA SER A 190 16.61 -1.17 -0.84
C SER A 190 16.92 0.26 -1.31
N ALA A 191 17.87 0.91 -0.64
CA ALA A 191 18.22 2.31 -0.93
C ALA A 191 18.72 2.54 -2.37
N ASP A 192 19.33 1.51 -2.99
CA ASP A 192 19.75 1.53 -4.39
C ASP A 192 18.63 1.18 -5.39
N GLY A 193 17.46 0.80 -4.90
CA GLY A 193 16.31 0.42 -5.71
C GLY A 193 16.44 -0.95 -6.40
N ASP A 194 17.38 -1.78 -6.01
CA ASP A 194 17.67 -3.03 -6.71
C ASP A 194 17.02 -4.26 -6.06
N THR A 195 16.70 -4.18 -4.78
CA THR A 195 16.09 -5.30 -4.04
C THR A 195 14.76 -4.89 -3.43
N LEU A 196 13.72 -5.65 -3.74
CA LEU A 196 12.40 -5.54 -3.11
C LEU A 196 12.31 -6.51 -1.95
N TYR A 197 11.94 -6.03 -0.77
CA TYR A 197 11.67 -6.82 0.43
C TYR A 197 10.18 -6.80 0.73
N PHE A 198 9.63 -7.96 1.06
CA PHE A 198 8.21 -8.08 1.38
C PHE A 198 7.94 -9.30 2.27
N GLY A 199 6.77 -9.32 2.89
CA GLY A 199 6.35 -10.43 3.73
C GLY A 199 4.85 -10.43 3.97
N ALA A 200 4.33 -11.48 4.59
CA ALA A 200 2.96 -11.50 5.07
C ALA A 200 2.86 -10.77 6.41
N MET A 201 1.72 -10.11 6.68
CA MET A 201 1.45 -9.58 8.01
C MET A 201 1.35 -10.73 9.04
N ASN A 202 0.72 -11.83 8.65
CA ASN A 202 0.73 -13.08 9.40
C ASN A 202 1.84 -13.98 8.87
N GLY A 203 3.08 -13.68 9.25
CA GLY A 203 4.24 -14.46 8.83
C GLY A 203 5.47 -14.15 9.67
N GLU A 204 6.37 -15.12 9.76
CA GLU A 204 7.70 -14.99 10.38
C GLU A 204 8.79 -14.89 9.31
N THR A 205 8.43 -15.02 8.04
CA THR A 205 9.35 -15.04 6.91
C THR A 205 9.27 -13.74 6.12
N TRP A 206 10.44 -13.13 5.92
CA TRP A 206 10.62 -12.05 4.95
C TRP A 206 11.31 -12.58 3.69
N TYR A 207 10.90 -12.06 2.57
CA TYR A 207 11.43 -12.42 1.26
C TYR A 207 12.13 -11.23 0.63
N SER A 208 13.13 -11.54 -0.19
CA SER A 208 13.77 -10.56 -1.07
C SER A 208 13.74 -11.03 -2.51
N ALA A 209 13.59 -10.11 -3.43
CA ALA A 209 13.67 -10.39 -4.85
C ALA A 209 14.30 -9.21 -5.60
N SER A 210 14.89 -9.50 -6.76
CA SER A 210 15.38 -8.42 -7.62
C SER A 210 14.23 -7.54 -8.10
N ALA A 211 14.27 -6.25 -7.78
CA ALA A 211 13.30 -5.28 -8.27
C ALA A 211 13.30 -5.19 -9.81
N LYS A 212 14.45 -5.45 -10.45
CA LYS A 212 14.58 -5.53 -11.90
C LYS A 212 13.66 -6.60 -12.51
N SER A 213 13.52 -7.76 -11.86
CA SER A 213 12.64 -8.84 -12.35
C SER A 213 11.17 -8.42 -12.41
N PHE A 214 10.76 -7.53 -11.51
CA PHE A 214 9.42 -6.95 -11.53
C PHE A 214 9.27 -5.86 -12.59
N ARG A 215 10.30 -5.03 -12.80
CA ARG A 215 10.27 -3.94 -13.78
C ARG A 215 10.25 -4.45 -15.22
N GLU A 216 11.12 -5.38 -15.54
CA GLU A 216 11.28 -5.91 -16.90
C GLU A 216 10.13 -6.83 -17.32
N GLY A 217 9.30 -7.24 -16.36
CA GLY A 217 8.02 -7.86 -16.57
C GLY A 217 7.99 -8.93 -17.63
N ALA A 218 8.67 -10.04 -17.40
CA ALA A 218 8.26 -11.26 -18.04
C ALA A 218 6.80 -11.54 -17.65
N SER A 219 5.99 -11.93 -18.62
CA SER A 219 4.63 -12.45 -18.40
C SER A 219 4.65 -13.65 -17.43
N ASP A 220 5.80 -14.24 -17.28
CA ASP A 220 6.10 -15.32 -16.38
C ASP A 220 6.99 -14.79 -15.26
N TYR A 221 6.37 -14.45 -14.13
CA TYR A 221 7.12 -14.21 -12.92
C TYR A 221 7.93 -15.48 -12.62
N PRO A 222 9.29 -15.41 -12.61
CA PRO A 222 10.08 -16.60 -12.39
C PRO A 222 9.87 -17.02 -10.94
N SER A 223 9.01 -18.01 -10.75
CA SER A 223 8.71 -18.61 -9.44
C SER A 223 9.97 -19.07 -8.68
N GLY A 224 11.09 -19.24 -9.39
CA GLY A 224 12.40 -19.52 -8.81
C GLY A 224 13.07 -18.35 -8.10
N THR A 225 12.79 -17.11 -8.47
CA THR A 225 13.48 -15.93 -7.92
C THR A 225 13.08 -15.64 -6.47
N LEU A 226 11.86 -15.97 -6.06
CA LEU A 226 11.40 -15.79 -4.68
C LEU A 226 11.80 -16.94 -3.76
N ARG A 227 11.92 -18.18 -4.27
CA ARG A 227 12.27 -19.36 -3.47
C ARG A 227 13.68 -19.33 -2.89
N ASP A 228 14.61 -18.70 -3.56
CA ASP A 228 16.04 -18.84 -3.26
C ASP A 228 16.60 -17.74 -2.35
N ARG A 229 15.78 -16.76 -1.94
CA ARG A 229 16.25 -15.62 -1.15
C ARG A 229 15.31 -15.30 0.01
N THR A 230 15.10 -16.27 0.86
CA THR A 230 14.46 -16.02 2.15
C THR A 230 15.47 -15.29 3.04
N ILE A 231 15.22 -14.04 3.37
CA ILE A 231 15.90 -13.40 4.49
C ILE A 231 15.19 -13.90 5.75
N GLY A 232 15.50 -15.14 6.13
CA GLY A 232 14.99 -15.70 7.36
C GLY A 232 15.71 -15.07 8.53
N ALA A 233 15.10 -14.13 9.18
CA ALA A 233 15.30 -13.95 10.59
C ALA A 233 13.91 -14.05 11.20
N ALA A 234 13.64 -15.14 11.90
CA ALA A 234 12.57 -15.15 12.86
C ALA A 234 12.79 -13.95 13.79
N ILE A 235 12.06 -12.88 13.60
CA ILE A 235 11.95 -11.83 14.61
C ILE A 235 11.14 -12.49 15.71
N LYS A 236 11.84 -12.97 16.74
CA LYS A 236 11.24 -13.47 17.97
C LYS A 236 10.74 -12.31 18.78
#